data_7e4d3445538c338a60b0e53974c7f469
#
_entry.id   7e4d3445538c338a60b0e53974c7f469
#
_cell.length_a   1.000
_cell.length_b   1.000
_cell.length_c   1.000
_cell.angle_alpha   90.00
_cell.angle_beta   90.00
_cell.angle_gamma   90.00
#
_symmetry.space_group_name_H-M   'P 1'
#
loop_
_entity.id
_entity.type
_entity.pdbx_description
1 polymer ?
#
loop_
_entity_poly.entity_id
_entity_poly.type
_entity_poly.pdbx_seq_one_letter_code
_entity_poly.pdbx_strand_id
1 'polypeptide(L)'
;MKFLILQTNLKSSYKVVNRRHIRVKVMQSIYAMHQNGADNLEKEEKFLFYSIDNILDLYLTMVSSLLEICKKEQIFLHLSSQKHLATPQERKPNEKFIKNAVFQILAENNSLSIAMENRKINNWSLNDDYIIILLNAIKESKLYAKYMSNTVNTFEEDKDFIAAIFEEIIV
;
A
#
# COMPACT_ATOMS: atom_id res chain seq x y z
N MET A 1 -13.64 -21.05 23.06
CA MET A 1 -13.02 -19.71 23.03
C MET A 1 -12.16 -19.46 21.77
N LYS A 2 -11.30 -20.39 21.32
CA LYS A 2 -10.51 -20.25 20.07
C LYS A 2 -11.36 -20.10 18.78
N PHE A 3 -12.53 -20.73 18.72
CA PHE A 3 -13.43 -20.68 17.55
C PHE A 3 -14.08 -19.30 17.31
N LEU A 4 -14.36 -18.56 18.38
CA LEU A 4 -14.91 -17.19 18.29
C LEU A 4 -13.89 -16.17 17.80
N ILE A 5 -12.62 -16.34 18.17
CA ILE A 5 -11.51 -15.46 17.74
C ILE A 5 -11.23 -15.66 16.24
N LEU A 6 -11.32 -16.90 15.75
CA LEU A 6 -11.22 -17.20 14.32
C LEU A 6 -12.36 -16.57 13.50
N GLN A 7 -13.59 -16.57 14.00
CA GLN A 7 -14.73 -15.94 13.31
C GLN A 7 -14.64 -14.41 13.24
N THR A 8 -14.06 -13.75 14.26
CA THR A 8 -13.87 -12.29 14.24
C THR A 8 -12.79 -11.85 13.26
N ASN A 9 -11.68 -12.57 13.17
CA ASN A 9 -10.61 -12.29 12.22
C ASN A 9 -11.04 -12.56 10.77
N LEU A 10 -11.74 -13.66 10.52
CA LEU A 10 -12.31 -13.99 9.21
C LEU A 10 -13.31 -12.94 8.72
N LYS A 11 -14.19 -12.41 9.60
CA LYS A 11 -15.16 -11.36 9.22
C LYS A 11 -14.48 -10.06 8.76
N SER A 12 -13.29 -9.74 9.24
CA SER A 12 -12.55 -8.55 8.81
C SER A 12 -11.91 -8.75 7.42
N SER A 13 -11.29 -9.90 7.17
CA SER A 13 -10.66 -10.22 5.88
C SER A 13 -11.66 -10.30 4.72
N TYR A 14 -12.86 -10.81 4.96
CA TYR A 14 -13.90 -10.95 3.90
C TYR A 14 -14.47 -9.63 3.38
N LYS A 15 -14.27 -8.51 4.07
CA LYS A 15 -14.70 -7.20 3.55
C LYS A 15 -13.80 -6.68 2.42
N VAL A 16 -12.52 -7.07 2.42
CA VAL A 16 -11.55 -6.68 1.38
C VAL A 16 -11.63 -7.62 0.17
N VAL A 17 -11.99 -8.88 0.40
CA VAL A 17 -12.03 -9.93 -0.64
C VAL A 17 -13.46 -10.15 -1.10
N ASN A 18 -13.74 -9.91 -2.38
CA ASN A 18 -15.05 -10.17 -2.97
C ASN A 18 -15.24 -11.66 -3.32
N ARG A 19 -16.50 -12.06 -3.59
CA ARG A 19 -16.84 -13.44 -3.94
C ARG A 19 -16.09 -13.97 -5.16
N ARG A 20 -15.72 -13.11 -6.11
CA ARG A 20 -14.96 -13.50 -7.30
C ARG A 20 -13.55 -13.92 -6.92
N HIS A 21 -12.87 -13.14 -6.05
CA HIS A 21 -11.53 -13.47 -5.57
C HIS A 21 -11.51 -14.80 -4.80
N ILE A 22 -12.51 -15.04 -3.94
CA ILE A 22 -12.62 -16.30 -3.21
C ILE A 22 -12.77 -17.48 -4.18
N ARG A 23 -13.65 -17.37 -5.18
CA ARG A 23 -13.83 -18.43 -6.19
C ARG A 23 -12.55 -18.74 -6.97
N VAL A 24 -11.80 -17.70 -7.35
CA VAL A 24 -10.51 -17.87 -8.03
C VAL A 24 -9.52 -18.61 -7.13
N LYS A 25 -9.43 -18.23 -5.86
CA LYS A 25 -8.56 -18.90 -4.88
C LYS A 25 -8.94 -20.37 -4.66
N VAL A 26 -10.23 -20.65 -4.50
CA VAL A 26 -10.72 -22.02 -4.38
C VAL A 26 -10.36 -22.85 -5.61
N MET A 27 -10.60 -22.32 -6.82
CA MET A 27 -10.25 -22.99 -8.06
C MET A 27 -8.74 -23.26 -8.17
N GLN A 28 -7.90 -22.27 -7.82
CA GLN A 28 -6.45 -22.42 -7.79
C GLN A 28 -6.01 -23.52 -6.81
N SER A 29 -6.60 -23.57 -5.60
CA SER A 29 -6.29 -24.60 -4.61
C SER A 29 -6.70 -25.99 -5.06
N ILE A 30 -7.90 -26.15 -5.65
CA ILE A 30 -8.36 -27.44 -6.20
C ILE A 30 -7.44 -27.88 -7.34
N TYR A 31 -7.07 -26.98 -8.25
CA TYR A 31 -6.16 -27.29 -9.34
C TYR A 31 -4.79 -27.73 -8.83
N ALA A 32 -4.21 -26.99 -7.87
CA ALA A 32 -2.92 -27.33 -7.26
C ALA A 32 -2.98 -28.69 -6.54
N MET A 33 -4.03 -28.96 -5.78
CA MET A 33 -4.26 -30.24 -5.13
C MET A 33 -4.28 -31.40 -6.15
N HIS A 34 -5.01 -31.24 -7.25
CA HIS A 34 -5.09 -32.23 -8.32
C HIS A 34 -3.73 -32.47 -9.00
N GLN A 35 -2.97 -31.39 -9.30
CA GLN A 35 -1.66 -31.49 -9.94
C GLN A 35 -0.60 -32.15 -9.05
N ASN A 36 -0.66 -31.89 -7.75
CA ASN A 36 0.29 -32.41 -6.78
C ASN A 36 -0.08 -33.82 -6.28
N GLY A 37 -1.22 -34.37 -6.68
CA GLY A 37 -1.71 -35.66 -6.17
C GLY A 37 -1.93 -35.63 -4.65
N ALA A 38 -2.30 -34.47 -4.09
CA ALA A 38 -2.47 -34.33 -2.66
C ALA A 38 -3.81 -34.90 -2.20
N ASP A 39 -3.76 -35.88 -1.29
CA ASP A 39 -4.96 -36.54 -0.76
C ASP A 39 -5.46 -35.95 0.58
N ASN A 40 -4.72 -35.00 1.16
CA ASN A 40 -5.05 -34.42 2.45
C ASN A 40 -5.85 -33.11 2.31
N LEU A 41 -7.18 -33.26 2.23
CA LEU A 41 -8.12 -32.13 2.11
C LEU A 41 -8.00 -31.12 3.26
N GLU A 42 -7.78 -31.57 4.47
CA GLU A 42 -7.67 -30.66 5.65
C GLU A 42 -6.45 -29.73 5.54
N LYS A 43 -5.34 -30.23 5.01
CA LYS A 43 -4.14 -29.42 4.77
C LYS A 43 -4.38 -28.39 3.70
N GLU A 44 -5.04 -28.77 2.61
CA GLU A 44 -5.35 -27.88 1.49
C GLU A 44 -6.37 -26.81 1.89
N GLU A 45 -7.35 -27.14 2.73
CA GLU A 45 -8.28 -26.17 3.30
C GLU A 45 -7.56 -25.12 4.16
N LYS A 46 -6.65 -25.56 5.05
CA LYS A 46 -5.83 -24.63 5.85
C LYS A 46 -4.98 -23.71 4.96
N PHE A 47 -4.38 -24.25 3.91
CA PHE A 47 -3.62 -23.48 2.94
C PHE A 47 -4.48 -22.46 2.19
N LEU A 48 -5.69 -22.84 1.79
CA LEU A 48 -6.65 -21.94 1.17
C LEU A 48 -6.98 -20.75 2.09
N PHE A 49 -7.34 -21.01 3.35
CA PHE A 49 -7.63 -19.95 4.30
C PHE A 49 -6.43 -19.05 4.55
N TYR A 50 -5.23 -19.60 4.69
CA TYR A 50 -3.99 -18.83 4.78
C TYR A 50 -3.78 -17.94 3.55
N SER A 51 -4.00 -18.47 2.35
CA SER A 51 -3.85 -17.71 1.12
C SER A 51 -4.85 -16.56 0.96
N ILE A 52 -6.07 -16.73 1.51
CA ILE A 52 -7.08 -15.66 1.54
C ILE A 52 -6.68 -14.58 2.56
N ASP A 53 -6.16 -14.98 3.70
CA ASP A 53 -5.73 -14.05 4.75
C ASP A 53 -4.54 -13.19 4.29
N ASN A 54 -3.61 -13.76 3.53
CA ASN A 54 -2.48 -13.06 2.94
C ASN A 54 -2.88 -11.98 1.92
N ILE A 55 -4.09 -12.00 1.37
CA ILE A 55 -4.57 -10.92 0.50
C ILE A 55 -4.71 -9.61 1.30
N LEU A 56 -5.14 -9.71 2.56
CA LEU A 56 -5.19 -8.53 3.43
C LEU A 56 -3.79 -8.00 3.74
N ASP A 57 -2.83 -8.89 3.99
CA ASP A 57 -1.44 -8.49 4.25
C ASP A 57 -0.82 -7.80 3.04
N LEU A 58 -1.07 -8.32 1.84
CA LEU A 58 -0.67 -7.66 0.59
C LEU A 58 -1.30 -6.27 0.45
N TYR A 59 -2.60 -6.17 0.68
CA TYR A 59 -3.30 -4.88 0.64
C TYR A 59 -2.70 -3.86 1.61
N LEU A 60 -2.48 -4.26 2.86
CA LEU A 60 -1.86 -3.40 3.88
C LEU A 60 -0.44 -3.00 3.52
N THR A 61 0.36 -3.93 2.96
CA THR A 61 1.71 -3.66 2.47
C THR A 61 1.70 -2.64 1.33
N MET A 62 0.78 -2.78 0.38
CA MET A 62 0.66 -1.84 -0.74
C MET A 62 0.21 -0.44 -0.26
N VAL A 63 -0.73 -0.36 0.68
CA VAL A 63 -1.15 0.94 1.25
C VAL A 63 -0.02 1.57 2.08
N SER A 64 0.74 0.76 2.84
CA SER A 64 1.87 1.27 3.62
C SER A 64 2.99 1.83 2.75
N SER A 65 3.18 1.34 1.50
CA SER A 65 4.16 1.91 0.58
C SER A 65 3.88 3.39 0.26
N LEU A 66 2.61 3.76 0.11
CA LEU A 66 2.22 5.16 -0.12
C LEU A 66 2.65 6.07 1.04
N LEU A 67 2.45 5.60 2.29
CA LEU A 67 2.87 6.35 3.47
C LEU A 67 4.39 6.49 3.55
N GLU A 68 5.13 5.42 3.23
CA GLU A 68 6.60 5.46 3.23
C GLU A 68 7.16 6.34 2.11
N ILE A 69 6.56 6.34 0.91
CA ILE A 69 6.90 7.26 -0.19
C ILE A 69 6.74 8.72 0.26
N CYS A 70 5.62 9.05 0.92
CA CYS A 70 5.38 10.41 1.43
C CYS A 70 6.42 10.81 2.50
N LYS A 71 6.73 9.92 3.46
CA LYS A 71 7.77 10.16 4.48
C LYS A 71 9.15 10.37 3.85
N LYS A 72 9.52 9.57 2.87
CA LYS A 72 10.80 9.72 2.16
C LYS A 72 10.89 11.06 1.46
N GLU A 73 9.83 11.48 0.78
CA GLU A 73 9.82 12.80 0.14
C GLU A 73 9.95 13.93 1.16
N GLN A 74 9.26 13.85 2.30
CA GLN A 74 9.41 14.82 3.38
C GLN A 74 10.86 14.92 3.85
N ILE A 75 11.54 13.78 4.05
CA ILE A 75 12.95 13.75 4.46
C ILE A 75 13.83 14.37 3.38
N PHE A 76 13.62 14.04 2.09
CA PHE A 76 14.39 14.60 0.98
C PHE A 76 14.23 16.12 0.87
N LEU A 77 13.02 16.64 0.96
CA LEU A 77 12.77 18.08 0.92
C LEU A 77 13.40 18.79 2.11
N HIS A 78 13.30 18.21 3.30
CA HIS A 78 13.93 18.75 4.50
C HIS A 78 15.45 18.81 4.37
N LEU A 79 16.09 17.70 3.99
CA LEU A 79 17.55 17.65 3.81
C LEU A 79 18.03 18.58 2.70
N SER A 80 17.29 18.70 1.59
CA SER A 80 17.61 19.61 0.50
C SER A 80 17.55 21.07 0.92
N SER A 81 16.58 21.44 1.73
CA SER A 81 16.42 22.83 2.23
C SER A 81 17.56 23.26 3.17
N GLN A 82 18.20 22.30 3.87
CA GLN A 82 19.27 22.55 4.82
C GLN A 82 20.68 22.58 4.21
N LYS A 83 20.83 22.25 2.92
CA LYS A 83 22.15 22.29 2.26
C LYS A 83 22.72 23.71 2.31
N HIS A 84 24.02 23.83 2.60
CA HIS A 84 24.71 25.12 2.67
C HIS A 84 24.61 25.92 1.35
N LEU A 85 24.64 25.24 0.20
CA LEU A 85 24.50 25.81 -1.14
C LEU A 85 23.11 25.55 -1.74
N ALA A 86 22.08 25.47 -0.92
CA ALA A 86 20.71 25.26 -1.40
C ALA A 86 20.26 26.39 -2.32
N THR A 87 19.73 26.02 -3.47
CA THR A 87 19.10 26.95 -4.41
C THR A 87 17.83 27.60 -3.80
N PRO A 88 17.36 28.75 -4.31
CA PRO A 88 16.11 29.35 -3.83
C PRO A 88 14.91 28.39 -3.91
N GLN A 89 14.92 27.49 -4.91
CA GLN A 89 13.87 26.46 -5.08
C GLN A 89 13.99 25.34 -4.03
N GLU A 90 15.19 24.92 -3.67
CA GLU A 90 15.43 23.93 -2.60
C GLU A 90 15.15 24.48 -1.21
N ARG A 91 15.28 25.81 -0.99
CA ARG A 91 14.93 26.47 0.28
C ARG A 91 13.43 26.61 0.48
N LYS A 92 12.66 26.70 -0.60
CA LYS A 92 11.19 26.79 -0.60
C LYS A 92 10.63 25.76 -1.60
N PRO A 93 10.70 24.47 -1.28
CA PRO A 93 10.23 23.42 -2.19
C PRO A 93 8.70 23.49 -2.37
N ASN A 94 8.22 22.99 -3.50
CA ASN A 94 6.79 22.79 -3.67
C ASN A 94 6.34 21.57 -2.85
N GLU A 95 5.60 21.80 -1.80
CA GLU A 95 5.13 20.80 -0.85
C GLU A 95 3.78 20.16 -1.24
N LYS A 96 3.25 20.44 -2.44
CA LYS A 96 1.94 19.97 -2.85
C LYS A 96 1.80 18.45 -2.72
N PHE A 97 2.81 17.70 -3.14
CA PHE A 97 2.81 16.24 -3.06
C PHE A 97 2.68 15.73 -1.63
N ILE A 98 3.52 16.22 -0.70
CA ILE A 98 3.49 15.77 0.70
C ILE A 98 2.27 16.27 1.48
N LYS A 99 1.65 17.36 1.02
CA LYS A 99 0.41 17.93 1.59
C LYS A 99 -0.86 17.35 0.97
N ASN A 100 -0.75 16.36 0.09
CA ASN A 100 -1.91 15.69 -0.49
C ASN A 100 -2.82 15.12 0.60
N ALA A 101 -4.12 15.43 0.52
CA ALA A 101 -5.10 15.09 1.55
C ALA A 101 -5.27 13.56 1.74
N VAL A 102 -5.02 12.76 0.71
CA VAL A 102 -5.11 11.29 0.82
C VAL A 102 -4.02 10.75 1.75
N PHE A 103 -2.78 11.24 1.67
CA PHE A 103 -1.73 10.82 2.60
C PHE A 103 -2.06 11.18 4.04
N GLN A 104 -2.65 12.36 4.28
CA GLN A 104 -3.07 12.76 5.61
C GLN A 104 -4.17 11.85 6.17
N ILE A 105 -5.20 11.57 5.37
CA ILE A 105 -6.30 10.66 5.75
C ILE A 105 -5.76 9.25 6.06
N LEU A 106 -4.84 8.74 5.26
CA LEU A 106 -4.23 7.43 5.49
C LEU A 106 -3.38 7.42 6.77
N ALA A 107 -2.60 8.48 7.01
CA ALA A 107 -1.74 8.59 8.20
C ALA A 107 -2.55 8.72 9.50
N GLU A 108 -3.69 9.42 9.47
CA GLU A 108 -4.58 9.61 10.61
C GLU A 108 -5.54 8.44 10.86
N ASN A 109 -5.57 7.45 9.98
CA ASN A 109 -6.49 6.32 10.09
C ASN A 109 -6.02 5.31 11.14
N ASN A 110 -6.56 5.43 12.36
CA ASN A 110 -6.26 4.52 13.48
C ASN A 110 -6.55 3.05 13.15
N SER A 111 -7.61 2.75 12.39
CA SER A 111 -7.92 1.37 12.02
C SER A 111 -6.86 0.76 11.12
N LEU A 112 -6.30 1.55 10.20
CA LEU A 112 -5.20 1.14 9.34
C LEU A 112 -3.92 0.90 10.16
N SER A 113 -3.57 1.82 11.05
CA SER A 113 -2.40 1.70 11.94
C SER A 113 -2.47 0.45 12.82
N ILE A 114 -3.61 0.21 13.47
CA ILE A 114 -3.84 -0.98 14.30
C ILE A 114 -3.76 -2.27 13.45
N ALA A 115 -4.32 -2.25 12.23
CA ALA A 115 -4.26 -3.42 11.35
C ALA A 115 -2.83 -3.73 10.91
N MET A 116 -2.03 -2.72 10.55
CA MET A 116 -0.61 -2.88 10.18
C MET A 116 0.22 -3.38 11.37
N GLU A 117 -0.01 -2.85 12.58
CA GLU A 117 0.69 -3.28 13.79
C GLU A 117 0.37 -4.74 14.16
N ASN A 118 -0.91 -5.11 14.20
CA ASN A 118 -1.37 -6.46 14.50
C ASN A 118 -0.82 -7.51 13.52
N ARG A 119 -0.65 -7.12 12.26
CA ARG A 119 -0.12 -7.97 11.19
C ARG A 119 1.40 -7.85 11.01
N LYS A 120 2.05 -6.98 11.78
CA LYS A 120 3.50 -6.72 11.71
C LYS A 120 3.96 -6.33 10.31
N ILE A 121 3.17 -5.49 9.63
CA ILE A 121 3.51 -4.98 8.30
C ILE A 121 4.61 -3.92 8.44
N ASN A 122 5.85 -4.31 8.25
CA ASN A 122 7.03 -3.44 8.31
C ASN A 122 8.03 -3.72 7.17
N ASN A 123 7.54 -4.26 6.07
CA ASN A 123 8.35 -4.75 4.96
C ASN A 123 9.27 -3.66 4.37
N TRP A 124 8.82 -2.42 4.36
CA TRP A 124 9.54 -1.30 3.76
C TRP A 124 10.72 -0.80 4.59
N SER A 125 10.74 -1.07 5.90
CA SER A 125 11.90 -0.75 6.75
C SER A 125 13.15 -1.56 6.39
N LEU A 126 12.96 -2.77 5.84
CA LEU A 126 14.02 -3.64 5.34
C LEU A 126 14.29 -3.47 3.85
N ASN A 127 13.38 -2.85 3.12
CA ASN A 127 13.40 -2.73 1.66
C ASN A 127 13.29 -1.26 1.24
N ASP A 128 13.98 -0.40 1.93
CA ASP A 128 13.94 1.06 1.76
C ASP A 128 14.34 1.52 0.35
N ASP A 129 15.26 0.80 -0.28
CA ASP A 129 15.72 1.10 -1.65
C ASP A 129 14.56 1.03 -2.67
N TYR A 130 13.61 0.11 -2.51
CA TYR A 130 12.44 0.04 -3.40
C TYR A 130 11.56 1.26 -3.27
N ILE A 131 11.39 1.82 -2.07
CA ILE A 131 10.63 3.07 -1.85
C ILE A 131 11.30 4.23 -2.57
N ILE A 132 12.63 4.29 -2.58
CA ILE A 132 13.38 5.32 -3.30
C ILE A 132 13.21 5.16 -4.82
N ILE A 133 13.27 3.93 -5.32
CA ILE A 133 13.03 3.64 -6.74
C ILE A 133 11.62 4.07 -7.16
N LEU A 134 10.60 3.71 -6.36
CA LEU A 134 9.21 4.10 -6.62
C LEU A 134 9.04 5.62 -6.59
N LEU A 135 9.62 6.30 -5.61
CA LEU A 135 9.57 7.76 -5.50
C LEU A 135 10.20 8.44 -6.72
N ASN A 136 11.35 7.94 -7.20
CA ASN A 136 11.99 8.47 -8.38
C ASN A 136 11.14 8.24 -9.64
N ALA A 137 10.58 7.04 -9.80
CA ALA A 137 9.68 6.73 -10.91
C ALA A 137 8.44 7.66 -10.91
N ILE A 138 7.88 7.93 -9.72
CA ILE A 138 6.77 8.88 -9.57
C ILE A 138 7.20 10.28 -10.04
N LYS A 139 8.35 10.77 -9.57
CA LYS A 139 8.86 12.11 -9.92
C LYS A 139 9.16 12.29 -11.41
N GLU A 140 9.60 11.24 -12.08
CA GLU A 140 9.87 11.22 -13.51
C GLU A 140 8.60 11.10 -14.37
N SER A 141 7.47 10.72 -13.76
CA SER A 141 6.22 10.52 -14.46
C SER A 141 5.58 11.82 -14.95
N LYS A 142 4.88 11.74 -16.08
CA LYS A 142 4.06 12.86 -16.60
C LYS A 142 2.91 13.21 -15.66
N LEU A 143 2.42 12.23 -14.89
CA LEU A 143 1.37 12.43 -13.90
C LEU A 143 1.84 13.40 -12.81
N TYR A 144 3.03 13.18 -12.26
CA TYR A 144 3.62 14.03 -11.25
C TYR A 144 3.85 15.46 -11.76
N ALA A 145 4.44 15.60 -12.95
CA ALA A 145 4.67 16.92 -13.55
C ALA A 145 3.35 17.70 -13.74
N LYS A 146 2.30 17.04 -14.24
CA LYS A 146 0.97 17.62 -14.39
C LYS A 146 0.35 18.02 -13.05
N TYR A 147 0.42 17.13 -12.04
CA TYR A 147 -0.11 17.40 -10.71
C TYR A 147 0.59 18.56 -10.02
N MET A 148 1.93 18.62 -10.08
CA MET A 148 2.73 19.67 -9.45
C MET A 148 2.59 21.03 -10.15
N SER A 149 2.31 21.08 -11.45
CA SER A 149 2.09 22.31 -12.21
C SER A 149 0.70 22.92 -12.01
N ASN A 150 -0.28 22.14 -11.58
CA ASN A 150 -1.62 22.63 -11.32
C ASN A 150 -1.66 23.38 -9.98
N THR A 151 -2.26 24.56 -9.97
CA THR A 151 -2.43 25.42 -8.78
C THR A 151 -3.69 25.09 -7.97
N VAL A 152 -4.61 24.31 -8.55
CA VAL A 152 -5.84 23.88 -7.89
C VAL A 152 -5.51 22.78 -6.90
N ASN A 153 -6.05 22.87 -5.68
CA ASN A 153 -5.91 21.86 -4.63
C ASN A 153 -7.30 21.42 -4.20
N THR A 154 -7.86 20.43 -4.88
CA THR A 154 -9.13 19.80 -4.49
C THR A 154 -8.87 18.37 -4.04
N PHE A 155 -9.70 17.88 -3.12
CA PHE A 155 -9.61 16.48 -2.67
C PHE A 155 -9.78 15.48 -3.82
N GLU A 156 -10.66 15.77 -4.78
CA GLU A 156 -10.85 14.90 -5.95
C GLU A 156 -9.58 14.81 -6.80
N GLU A 157 -8.90 15.93 -7.03
CA GLU A 157 -7.62 15.93 -7.75
C GLU A 157 -6.54 15.14 -7.01
N ASP A 158 -6.44 15.32 -5.69
CA ASP A 158 -5.53 14.58 -4.83
C ASP A 158 -5.79 13.07 -4.90
N LYS A 159 -7.06 12.68 -4.84
CA LYS A 159 -7.50 11.28 -4.92
C LYS A 159 -7.19 10.68 -6.29
N ASP A 160 -7.54 11.37 -7.37
CA ASP A 160 -7.32 10.89 -8.73
C ASP A 160 -5.83 10.74 -9.05
N PHE A 161 -5.00 11.66 -8.55
CA PHE A 161 -3.55 11.58 -8.68
C PHE A 161 -2.98 10.35 -7.96
N ILE A 162 -3.36 10.11 -6.70
CA ILE A 162 -2.89 8.94 -5.95
C ILE A 162 -3.39 7.64 -6.58
N ALA A 163 -4.65 7.60 -7.05
CA ALA A 163 -5.18 6.42 -7.74
C ALA A 163 -4.41 6.12 -9.03
N ALA A 164 -4.11 7.15 -9.84
CA ALA A 164 -3.34 6.98 -11.07
C ALA A 164 -1.89 6.52 -10.80
N ILE A 165 -1.20 7.07 -9.78
CA ILE A 165 0.12 6.60 -9.37
C ILE A 165 0.07 5.14 -8.94
N PHE A 166 -0.93 4.78 -8.15
CA PHE A 166 -1.07 3.42 -7.65
C PHE A 166 -1.26 2.43 -8.80
N GLU A 167 -2.09 2.77 -9.78
CA GLU A 167 -2.40 1.93 -10.93
C GLU A 167 -1.25 1.83 -11.94
N GLU A 168 -0.55 2.94 -12.22
CA GLU A 168 0.42 3.00 -13.31
C GLU A 168 1.87 2.70 -12.87
N ILE A 169 2.21 2.89 -11.60
CA ILE A 169 3.60 2.84 -11.14
C ILE A 169 3.82 1.79 -10.05
N ILE A 170 2.86 1.61 -9.14
CA ILE A 170 3.03 0.74 -7.97
C ILE A 170 2.54 -0.69 -8.27
N VAL A 171 1.50 -0.88 -9.06
CA VAL A 171 0.92 -2.18 -9.44
C VAL A 171 1.28 -2.55 -10.85
#